data_c58a20b2d8ce1f37280119e992e39677
#
_entry.id   c58a20b2d8ce1f37280119e992e39677
#
_cell.length_a   1.000
_cell.length_b   1.000
_cell.length_c   1.000
_cell.angle_alpha   90.00
_cell.angle_beta   90.00
_cell.angle_gamma   90.00
#
_symmetry.space_group_name_H-M   'P 1'
#
loop_
_entity.id
_entity.type
_entity.pdbx_description
1 polymer ?
#
loop_
_entity_poly.entity_id
_entity_poly.type
_entity_poly.pdbx_seq_one_letter_code
_entity_poly.pdbx_strand_id
1 'polypeptide(L)'
;MLQAPAGNRFQQVIAWTTGIGLGILIVGLVTGFIPPPKHVFADSSRIVSIYYDGQQKVITTNATTVGAALDQGGVKLGQGDAVEPGESTSIPAGFFNINVYRSRPVVVIDGQTHKTLVTAAQSPDLIAKAAGMTVFPEDSYTVSTIANITGDGVVGQQVVIHRAIPVYINSDGHQTLARTQQKTVGGLLNERDVALGPQDTVSPAVGTTISAGMTVQINRVTVVMEQQTTAIPHATQTISNPALTIGVTQVQTPGADGQQVSSYRVHFQNGVEQSRDLLSQAVTKPPVTAVVQVGTKIDLSANPVQLGQEMAAQRGWVGSQWTALYQLWMHESGWN
;
A
#
# COMPACT_ATOMS: atom_id res chain seq x y z
N MET A 1 24.19 -20.68 8.21
CA MET A 1 23.69 -21.58 7.14
C MET A 1 22.61 -20.82 6.39
N LEU A 2 22.90 -20.50 5.16
CA LEU A 2 22.08 -19.75 4.22
C LEU A 2 20.86 -20.56 3.77
N GLN A 3 19.70 -19.91 3.60
CA GLN A 3 18.76 -20.31 2.57
C GLN A 3 18.00 -19.11 2.06
N ALA A 4 18.15 -18.84 0.77
CA ALA A 4 17.59 -17.79 0.00
C ALA A 4 16.11 -18.01 -0.34
N PRO A 5 15.34 -16.96 -0.68
CA PRO A 5 13.93 -17.08 -1.00
C PRO A 5 13.70 -17.61 -2.42
N ALA A 6 12.66 -18.42 -2.56
CA ALA A 6 12.19 -19.02 -3.79
C ALA A 6 11.65 -17.96 -4.77
N GLY A 7 12.14 -18.05 -5.99
CA GLY A 7 11.80 -17.16 -7.07
C GLY A 7 10.39 -17.29 -7.62
N ASN A 8 9.96 -16.19 -8.15
CA ASN A 8 8.81 -15.93 -8.98
C ASN A 8 8.68 -16.94 -10.14
N ARG A 9 7.60 -17.71 -10.16
CA ARG A 9 7.20 -18.53 -11.31
C ARG A 9 5.94 -17.94 -11.93
N PHE A 10 6.11 -16.94 -12.77
CA PHE A 10 5.11 -16.60 -13.78
C PHE A 10 5.86 -16.12 -15.02
N GLN A 11 6.08 -17.04 -15.97
CA GLN A 11 6.10 -16.77 -17.40
C GLN A 11 6.60 -18.02 -18.13
N GLN A 12 5.69 -18.84 -18.61
CA GLN A 12 5.90 -19.65 -19.81
C GLN A 12 4.52 -19.97 -20.40
N VAL A 13 4.05 -19.10 -21.27
CA VAL A 13 3.07 -19.49 -22.28
C VAL A 13 3.89 -20.07 -23.42
N ILE A 14 3.84 -21.38 -23.55
CA ILE A 14 4.50 -22.14 -24.61
C ILE A 14 3.64 -21.98 -25.86
N ALA A 15 4.18 -21.29 -26.86
CA ALA A 15 3.67 -21.35 -28.23
C ALA A 15 4.08 -22.69 -28.84
N TRP A 16 3.14 -23.59 -29.05
CA TRP A 16 3.33 -24.76 -29.87
C TRP A 16 3.00 -24.42 -31.33
N THR A 17 4.03 -24.17 -32.13
CA THR A 17 3.89 -24.22 -33.57
C THR A 17 4.27 -25.61 -34.04
N THR A 18 3.27 -26.43 -34.31
CA THR A 18 3.47 -27.70 -35.00
C THR A 18 3.65 -27.42 -36.48
N GLY A 19 4.90 -27.43 -36.93
CA GLY A 19 5.24 -27.48 -38.34
C GLY A 19 4.99 -28.88 -38.89
N ILE A 20 4.01 -29.03 -39.75
CA ILE A 20 3.85 -30.24 -40.58
C ILE A 20 4.77 -30.07 -41.80
N GLY A 21 5.93 -30.71 -41.72
CA GLY A 21 6.83 -30.88 -42.86
C GLY A 21 6.32 -31.95 -43.79
N LEU A 22 5.87 -31.55 -44.96
CA LEU A 22 5.56 -32.50 -46.06
C LEU A 22 6.88 -32.82 -46.79
N GLY A 23 7.43 -33.99 -46.57
CA GLY A 23 8.60 -34.51 -47.27
C GLY A 23 8.24 -34.81 -48.75
N ILE A 24 8.85 -34.09 -49.66
CA ILE A 24 8.81 -34.43 -51.09
C ILE A 24 10.09 -35.16 -51.44
N LEU A 25 9.93 -36.44 -51.83
CA LEU A 25 10.96 -37.29 -52.37
C LEU A 25 11.35 -36.78 -53.76
N ILE A 26 12.58 -36.29 -53.96
CA ILE A 26 13.09 -35.90 -55.28
C ILE A 26 13.90 -37.05 -55.81
N VAL A 27 13.36 -37.74 -56.83
CA VAL A 27 14.12 -38.62 -57.74
C VAL A 27 14.75 -37.73 -58.80
N GLY A 28 16.07 -37.65 -58.83
CA GLY A 28 16.81 -36.87 -59.80
C GLY A 28 16.82 -37.50 -61.20
N LEU A 29 16.54 -36.70 -62.19
CA LEU A 29 17.04 -36.90 -63.56
C LEU A 29 17.53 -35.56 -64.09
N VAL A 30 18.78 -35.52 -64.43
CA VAL A 30 19.49 -34.37 -65.01
C VAL A 30 19.04 -34.16 -66.42
N THR A 31 18.38 -33.04 -66.73
CA THR A 31 18.55 -32.33 -68.05
C THR A 31 17.86 -30.93 -67.95
N GLY A 32 18.60 -29.90 -68.16
CA GLY A 32 18.08 -28.55 -68.46
C GLY A 32 17.69 -27.75 -67.23
N PHE A 33 18.51 -26.76 -66.92
CA PHE A 33 18.21 -25.73 -65.89
C PHE A 33 17.03 -24.87 -66.39
N ILE A 34 15.79 -25.29 -66.08
CA ILE A 34 14.63 -24.45 -66.14
C ILE A 34 14.54 -23.77 -64.76
N PRO A 35 14.79 -22.45 -64.63
CA PRO A 35 14.60 -21.79 -63.37
C PRO A 35 13.14 -22.03 -62.93
N PRO A 36 12.89 -22.43 -61.67
CA PRO A 36 11.52 -22.57 -61.20
C PRO A 36 10.79 -21.25 -61.45
N PRO A 37 9.50 -21.30 -61.86
CA PRO A 37 8.73 -20.08 -62.03
C PRO A 37 8.82 -19.37 -60.66
N LYS A 38 9.34 -18.14 -60.68
CA LYS A 38 9.18 -17.23 -59.58
C LYS A 38 7.68 -17.05 -59.41
N HIS A 39 7.06 -17.81 -58.53
CA HIS A 39 5.79 -17.42 -57.97
C HIS A 39 6.07 -16.08 -57.25
N VAL A 40 5.99 -15.01 -57.98
CA VAL A 40 5.80 -13.67 -57.45
C VAL A 40 4.41 -13.73 -56.84
N PHE A 41 4.32 -14.21 -55.61
CA PHE A 41 3.17 -13.83 -54.79
C PHE A 41 3.22 -12.31 -54.81
N ALA A 42 2.25 -11.72 -55.51
CA ALA A 42 2.13 -10.25 -55.45
C ALA A 42 2.14 -9.91 -53.96
N ASP A 43 3.05 -9.02 -53.57
CA ASP A 43 3.37 -8.64 -52.18
C ASP A 43 2.16 -7.99 -51.43
N SER A 44 0.95 -8.22 -51.93
CA SER A 44 -0.31 -7.64 -51.46
C SER A 44 -1.42 -8.65 -51.17
N SER A 45 -1.22 -9.98 -51.43
CA SER A 45 -2.27 -10.95 -51.14
C SER A 45 -2.35 -11.25 -49.64
N ARG A 46 -3.54 -11.16 -49.07
CA ARG A 46 -3.89 -11.43 -47.69
C ARG A 46 -4.77 -12.66 -47.60
N ILE A 47 -4.53 -13.52 -46.62
CA ILE A 47 -5.40 -14.66 -46.34
C ILE A 47 -6.19 -14.29 -45.09
N VAL A 48 -7.47 -14.05 -45.23
CA VAL A 48 -8.35 -13.58 -44.18
C VAL A 48 -9.31 -14.70 -43.79
N SER A 49 -9.30 -15.07 -42.50
CA SER A 49 -10.28 -15.97 -41.90
C SER A 49 -11.36 -15.15 -41.20
N ILE A 50 -12.60 -15.25 -41.70
CA ILE A 50 -13.77 -14.57 -41.16
C ILE A 50 -14.60 -15.58 -40.37
N TYR A 51 -14.78 -15.32 -39.08
CA TYR A 51 -15.62 -16.11 -38.17
C TYR A 51 -16.95 -15.40 -37.97
N TYR A 52 -18.05 -16.03 -38.37
CA TYR A 52 -19.41 -15.49 -38.28
C TYR A 52 -20.43 -16.60 -38.19
N ASP A 53 -21.52 -16.44 -37.47
CA ASP A 53 -22.66 -17.37 -37.39
C ASP A 53 -22.24 -18.82 -37.05
N GLY A 54 -21.17 -19.00 -36.22
CA GLY A 54 -20.60 -20.30 -35.91
C GLY A 54 -19.81 -20.95 -37.06
N GLN A 55 -19.57 -20.26 -38.15
CA GLN A 55 -18.83 -20.71 -39.33
C GLN A 55 -17.51 -19.97 -39.50
N GLN A 56 -16.57 -20.59 -40.21
CA GLN A 56 -15.35 -19.95 -40.65
C GLN A 56 -15.30 -19.90 -42.17
N LYS A 57 -15.04 -18.72 -42.72
CA LYS A 57 -14.80 -18.51 -44.15
C LYS A 57 -13.39 -17.98 -44.34
N VAL A 58 -12.60 -18.67 -45.17
CA VAL A 58 -11.25 -18.24 -45.51
C VAL A 58 -11.27 -17.67 -46.94
N ILE A 59 -10.76 -16.46 -47.11
CA ILE A 59 -10.64 -15.79 -48.42
C ILE A 59 -9.22 -15.31 -48.68
N THR A 60 -8.81 -15.33 -49.93
CA THR A 60 -7.61 -14.63 -50.39
C THR A 60 -8.07 -13.30 -50.99
N THR A 61 -7.54 -12.19 -50.47
CA THR A 61 -8.03 -10.86 -50.81
C THR A 61 -6.90 -9.84 -50.96
N ASN A 62 -7.15 -8.79 -51.73
CA ASN A 62 -6.32 -7.58 -51.79
C ASN A 62 -6.93 -6.44 -50.96
N ALA A 63 -8.01 -6.68 -50.25
CA ALA A 63 -8.63 -5.71 -49.38
C ALA A 63 -7.62 -5.19 -48.31
N THR A 64 -7.59 -3.90 -48.12
CA THR A 64 -6.69 -3.23 -47.19
C THR A 64 -7.33 -2.95 -45.84
N THR A 65 -8.65 -3.10 -45.72
CA THR A 65 -9.42 -2.90 -44.50
C THR A 65 -10.34 -4.07 -44.22
N VAL A 66 -10.71 -4.23 -42.93
CA VAL A 66 -11.63 -5.27 -42.47
C VAL A 66 -12.98 -5.18 -43.18
N GLY A 67 -13.57 -3.99 -43.30
CA GLY A 67 -14.86 -3.80 -44.00
C GLY A 67 -14.79 -4.26 -45.46
N ALA A 68 -13.75 -3.86 -46.21
CA ALA A 68 -13.57 -4.28 -47.61
C ALA A 68 -13.36 -5.82 -47.72
N ALA A 69 -12.71 -6.46 -46.75
CA ALA A 69 -12.56 -7.91 -46.72
C ALA A 69 -13.89 -8.63 -46.45
N LEU A 70 -14.73 -8.09 -45.56
CA LEU A 70 -16.08 -8.60 -45.28
C LEU A 70 -16.95 -8.53 -46.53
N ASP A 71 -16.94 -7.39 -47.27
CA ASP A 71 -17.68 -7.19 -48.52
C ASP A 71 -17.24 -8.22 -49.56
N GLN A 72 -15.93 -8.38 -49.77
CA GLN A 72 -15.40 -9.39 -50.73
C GLN A 72 -15.71 -10.81 -50.30
N GLY A 73 -15.74 -11.05 -48.96
CA GLY A 73 -16.19 -12.30 -48.36
C GLY A 73 -17.69 -12.55 -48.48
N GLY A 74 -18.49 -11.55 -48.88
CA GLY A 74 -19.93 -11.65 -48.93
C GLY A 74 -20.60 -11.73 -47.56
N VAL A 75 -19.88 -11.29 -46.50
CA VAL A 75 -20.39 -11.28 -45.11
C VAL A 75 -20.97 -9.90 -44.83
N LYS A 76 -22.28 -9.80 -44.91
CA LYS A 76 -23.00 -8.54 -44.66
C LYS A 76 -23.23 -8.35 -43.17
N LEU A 77 -23.00 -7.14 -42.66
CA LEU A 77 -23.31 -6.75 -41.32
C LEU A 77 -24.75 -6.26 -41.21
N GLY A 78 -25.47 -6.74 -40.20
CA GLY A 78 -26.78 -6.24 -39.82
C GLY A 78 -26.66 -5.01 -38.89
N GLN A 79 -27.79 -4.37 -38.66
CA GLN A 79 -27.85 -3.25 -37.71
C GLN A 79 -27.51 -3.74 -36.28
N GLY A 80 -26.53 -3.11 -35.68
CA GLY A 80 -26.06 -3.45 -34.32
C GLY A 80 -25.08 -4.61 -34.24
N ASP A 81 -24.70 -5.24 -35.39
CA ASP A 81 -23.58 -6.19 -35.40
C ASP A 81 -22.26 -5.52 -35.03
N ALA A 82 -21.34 -6.27 -34.49
CA ALA A 82 -19.99 -5.78 -34.20
C ALA A 82 -18.94 -6.64 -34.89
N VAL A 83 -17.84 -6.01 -35.21
CA VAL A 83 -16.70 -6.65 -35.89
C VAL A 83 -15.43 -6.37 -35.11
N GLU A 84 -14.63 -7.39 -34.93
CA GLU A 84 -13.34 -7.30 -34.26
C GLU A 84 -12.24 -7.96 -35.12
N PRO A 85 -11.19 -7.22 -35.51
CA PRO A 85 -11.01 -5.76 -35.32
C PRO A 85 -12.03 -4.94 -36.13
N GLY A 86 -12.26 -3.67 -35.75
CA GLY A 86 -13.28 -2.82 -36.39
C GLY A 86 -13.09 -2.64 -37.91
N GLU A 87 -14.17 -2.31 -38.64
CA GLU A 87 -14.22 -2.25 -40.10
C GLU A 87 -13.13 -1.37 -40.76
N SER A 88 -12.74 -0.28 -40.09
CA SER A 88 -11.69 0.63 -40.55
C SER A 88 -10.26 0.14 -40.30
N THR A 89 -10.08 -0.97 -39.58
CA THR A 89 -8.77 -1.51 -39.29
C THR A 89 -8.05 -1.99 -40.53
N SER A 90 -6.80 -1.59 -40.68
CA SER A 90 -5.93 -2.03 -41.79
C SER A 90 -5.55 -3.50 -41.63
N ILE A 91 -5.65 -4.24 -42.71
CA ILE A 91 -5.21 -5.65 -42.77
C ILE A 91 -3.78 -5.69 -43.31
N PRO A 92 -2.80 -6.18 -42.50
CA PRO A 92 -1.43 -6.38 -42.97
C PRO A 92 -1.36 -7.52 -44.01
N ALA A 93 -0.27 -7.61 -44.76
CA ALA A 93 0.00 -8.76 -45.64
C ALA A 93 0.13 -10.04 -44.80
N GLY A 94 -0.31 -11.18 -45.36
CA GLY A 94 -0.27 -12.48 -44.67
C GLY A 94 -1.62 -12.91 -44.10
N PHE A 95 -1.59 -13.59 -42.94
CA PHE A 95 -2.80 -14.13 -42.31
C PHE A 95 -3.43 -13.10 -41.36
N PHE A 96 -4.76 -13.01 -41.44
CA PHE A 96 -5.53 -12.11 -40.59
C PHE A 96 -6.88 -12.73 -40.20
N ASN A 97 -7.33 -12.49 -38.94
CA ASN A 97 -8.59 -13.02 -38.46
C ASN A 97 -9.57 -11.88 -38.20
N ILE A 98 -10.83 -12.09 -38.57
CA ILE A 98 -11.96 -11.19 -38.37
C ILE A 98 -13.05 -11.98 -37.64
N ASN A 99 -13.56 -11.45 -36.54
CA ASN A 99 -14.70 -11.99 -35.82
C ASN A 99 -15.91 -11.07 -36.06
N VAL A 100 -17.03 -11.65 -36.45
CA VAL A 100 -18.31 -10.96 -36.60
C VAL A 100 -19.25 -11.44 -35.52
N TYR A 101 -19.69 -10.54 -34.64
CA TYR A 101 -20.63 -10.79 -33.57
C TYR A 101 -22.01 -10.28 -33.98
N ARG A 102 -22.98 -11.19 -34.10
CA ARG A 102 -24.35 -10.82 -34.47
C ARG A 102 -25.06 -10.15 -33.30
N SER A 103 -25.77 -9.09 -33.62
CA SER A 103 -26.67 -8.46 -32.65
C SER A 103 -27.86 -9.36 -32.37
N ARG A 104 -28.25 -9.41 -31.09
CA ARG A 104 -29.38 -10.21 -30.61
C ARG A 104 -30.18 -9.43 -29.58
N PRO A 105 -31.49 -9.67 -29.44
CA PRO A 105 -32.27 -9.08 -28.40
C PRO A 105 -31.87 -9.63 -27.03
N VAL A 106 -31.68 -8.72 -26.09
CA VAL A 106 -31.30 -9.03 -24.71
C VAL A 106 -32.15 -8.18 -23.77
N VAL A 107 -32.62 -8.77 -22.66
CA VAL A 107 -33.22 -8.05 -21.53
C VAL A 107 -32.22 -7.97 -20.40
N VAL A 108 -31.94 -6.79 -19.91
CA VAL A 108 -31.13 -6.57 -18.72
C VAL A 108 -32.03 -6.24 -17.55
N ILE A 109 -31.89 -7.00 -16.47
CA ILE A 109 -32.68 -6.89 -15.25
C ILE A 109 -31.80 -6.43 -14.10
N ASP A 110 -32.16 -5.32 -13.46
CA ASP A 110 -31.51 -4.76 -12.28
C ASP A 110 -32.58 -4.45 -11.23
N GLY A 111 -32.81 -5.39 -10.33
CA GLY A 111 -33.88 -5.32 -9.37
C GLY A 111 -35.25 -5.25 -10.06
N GLN A 112 -35.94 -4.09 -9.97
CA GLN A 112 -37.21 -3.84 -10.64
C GLN A 112 -37.09 -3.18 -12.02
N THR A 113 -35.88 -2.86 -12.42
CA THR A 113 -35.64 -2.19 -13.72
C THR A 113 -35.37 -3.23 -14.79
N HIS A 114 -36.19 -3.22 -15.86
CA HIS A 114 -36.03 -4.07 -17.02
C HIS A 114 -35.71 -3.16 -18.22
N LYS A 115 -34.67 -3.46 -18.95
CA LYS A 115 -34.29 -2.76 -20.17
C LYS A 115 -34.05 -3.76 -21.31
N THR A 116 -34.74 -3.57 -22.41
CA THR A 116 -34.57 -4.36 -23.63
C THR A 116 -33.68 -3.62 -24.60
N LEU A 117 -32.71 -4.31 -25.19
CA LEU A 117 -31.84 -3.77 -26.25
C LEU A 117 -31.47 -4.87 -27.25
N VAL A 118 -31.01 -4.44 -28.42
CA VAL A 118 -30.38 -5.32 -29.40
C VAL A 118 -28.89 -5.02 -29.40
N THR A 119 -28.07 -6.03 -29.17
CA THR A 119 -26.62 -5.83 -28.97
C THR A 119 -25.80 -7.03 -29.42
N ALA A 120 -24.61 -6.76 -29.95
CA ALA A 120 -23.59 -7.75 -30.27
C ALA A 120 -22.62 -8.00 -29.10
N ALA A 121 -22.74 -7.28 -27.99
CA ALA A 121 -21.89 -7.47 -26.82
C ALA A 121 -21.95 -8.92 -26.32
N GLN A 122 -20.80 -9.49 -25.98
CA GLN A 122 -20.67 -10.90 -25.61
C GLN A 122 -20.64 -11.13 -24.11
N SER A 123 -20.09 -10.20 -23.34
CA SER A 123 -20.02 -10.34 -21.89
C SER A 123 -21.18 -9.63 -21.19
N PRO A 124 -21.67 -10.17 -20.04
CA PRO A 124 -22.80 -9.61 -19.32
C PRO A 124 -22.60 -8.15 -18.87
N ASP A 125 -21.37 -7.79 -18.48
CA ASP A 125 -21.02 -6.43 -18.08
C ASP A 125 -21.10 -5.45 -19.25
N LEU A 126 -20.62 -5.83 -20.44
CA LEU A 126 -20.75 -5.02 -21.66
C LEU A 126 -22.20 -4.87 -22.09
N ILE A 127 -23.01 -5.93 -21.97
CA ILE A 127 -24.45 -5.89 -22.24
C ILE A 127 -25.13 -4.91 -21.28
N ALA A 128 -24.83 -4.99 -19.99
CA ALA A 128 -25.38 -4.08 -18.97
C ALA A 128 -24.98 -2.62 -19.23
N LYS A 129 -23.70 -2.37 -19.60
CA LYS A 129 -23.23 -1.03 -20.00
C LYS A 129 -23.95 -0.53 -21.25
N ALA A 130 -24.13 -1.39 -22.26
CA ALA A 130 -24.87 -1.04 -23.46
C ALA A 130 -26.33 -0.69 -23.17
N ALA A 131 -26.95 -1.31 -22.15
CA ALA A 131 -28.26 -0.95 -21.64
C ALA A 131 -28.27 0.37 -20.84
N GLY A 132 -27.13 1.05 -20.68
CA GLY A 132 -27.00 2.28 -19.90
C GLY A 132 -27.08 2.05 -18.39
N MET A 133 -26.71 0.83 -17.92
CA MET A 133 -26.59 0.53 -16.50
C MET A 133 -25.20 0.86 -15.99
N THR A 134 -25.12 1.49 -14.82
CA THR A 134 -23.85 1.62 -14.10
C THR A 134 -23.53 0.25 -13.50
N VAL A 135 -22.35 -0.30 -13.77
CA VAL A 135 -21.89 -1.58 -13.24
C VAL A 135 -20.59 -1.42 -12.48
N PHE A 136 -20.42 -2.22 -11.44
CA PHE A 136 -19.23 -2.23 -10.59
C PHE A 136 -18.49 -3.56 -10.75
N PRO A 137 -17.16 -3.59 -10.55
CA PRO A 137 -16.38 -4.82 -10.68
C PRO A 137 -16.86 -5.97 -9.77
N GLU A 138 -17.45 -5.63 -8.64
CA GLU A 138 -17.94 -6.59 -7.65
C GLU A 138 -19.36 -7.07 -7.94
N ASP A 139 -20.07 -6.50 -8.93
CA ASP A 139 -21.37 -6.99 -9.35
C ASP A 139 -21.24 -8.36 -10.03
N SER A 140 -22.20 -9.23 -9.83
CA SER A 140 -22.27 -10.54 -10.48
C SER A 140 -23.47 -10.62 -11.40
N TYR A 141 -23.45 -11.58 -12.33
CA TYR A 141 -24.45 -11.68 -13.37
C TYR A 141 -24.93 -13.11 -13.51
N THR A 142 -26.22 -13.26 -13.73
CA THR A 142 -26.82 -14.51 -14.22
C THR A 142 -27.30 -14.30 -15.64
N VAL A 143 -26.89 -15.19 -16.53
CA VAL A 143 -27.31 -15.19 -17.94
C VAL A 143 -28.18 -16.41 -18.18
N SER A 144 -29.36 -16.19 -18.74
CA SER A 144 -30.31 -17.25 -19.06
C SER A 144 -31.16 -16.89 -20.28
N THR A 145 -32.00 -17.81 -20.74
CA THR A 145 -33.08 -17.50 -21.72
C THR A 145 -34.17 -16.71 -21.01
N ILE A 146 -34.87 -15.86 -21.77
CA ILE A 146 -35.95 -15.04 -21.24
C ILE A 146 -37.05 -15.95 -20.68
N ALA A 147 -37.33 -15.80 -19.39
CA ALA A 147 -38.34 -16.61 -18.69
C ALA A 147 -39.78 -16.11 -18.90
N ASN A 148 -39.95 -14.79 -19.07
CA ASN A 148 -41.26 -14.14 -19.24
C ASN A 148 -41.39 -13.44 -20.57
N ILE A 149 -41.59 -14.20 -21.63
CA ILE A 149 -41.75 -13.69 -23.00
C ILE A 149 -42.91 -12.69 -23.11
N THR A 150 -43.97 -12.90 -22.35
CA THR A 150 -45.20 -12.07 -22.40
C THR A 150 -44.95 -10.69 -21.73
N GLY A 151 -44.20 -10.66 -20.64
CA GLY A 151 -43.90 -9.43 -19.91
C GLY A 151 -42.77 -8.61 -20.57
N ASP A 152 -41.74 -9.28 -21.06
CA ASP A 152 -40.56 -8.61 -21.63
C ASP A 152 -40.68 -8.34 -23.16
N GLY A 153 -41.68 -8.94 -23.82
CA GLY A 153 -42.05 -8.65 -25.22
C GLY A 153 -41.04 -9.10 -26.28
N VAL A 154 -40.01 -9.84 -25.91
CA VAL A 154 -38.95 -10.31 -26.81
C VAL A 154 -38.58 -11.75 -26.54
N VAL A 155 -38.06 -12.44 -27.54
CA VAL A 155 -37.41 -13.75 -27.43
C VAL A 155 -35.92 -13.56 -27.50
N GLY A 156 -35.16 -14.09 -26.55
CA GLY A 156 -33.71 -13.96 -26.56
C GLY A 156 -33.09 -14.30 -25.23
N GLN A 157 -32.08 -13.56 -24.87
CA GLN A 157 -31.25 -13.73 -23.67
C GLN A 157 -31.64 -12.70 -22.61
N GLN A 158 -31.62 -13.13 -21.34
CA GLN A 158 -31.73 -12.19 -20.22
C GLN A 158 -30.42 -12.19 -19.42
N VAL A 159 -30.05 -11.00 -18.95
CA VAL A 159 -28.93 -10.75 -18.05
C VAL A 159 -29.47 -10.13 -16.77
N VAL A 160 -29.39 -10.87 -15.66
CA VAL A 160 -29.77 -10.37 -14.34
C VAL A 160 -28.53 -9.89 -13.61
N ILE A 161 -28.57 -8.64 -13.14
CA ILE A 161 -27.48 -8.04 -12.37
C ILE A 161 -27.73 -8.29 -10.87
N HIS A 162 -26.78 -8.94 -10.22
CA HIS A 162 -26.75 -9.08 -8.76
C HIS A 162 -25.82 -8.01 -8.20
N ARG A 163 -26.39 -6.98 -7.61
CA ARG A 163 -25.66 -5.84 -7.09
C ARG A 163 -24.82 -6.20 -5.86
N ALA A 164 -23.55 -5.86 -5.90
CA ALA A 164 -22.71 -5.90 -4.71
C ALA A 164 -23.16 -4.82 -3.71
N ILE A 165 -23.25 -5.20 -2.44
CA ILE A 165 -23.73 -4.34 -1.36
C ILE A 165 -22.63 -3.37 -0.95
N PRO A 166 -22.85 -2.03 -0.99
CA PRO A 166 -21.88 -1.06 -0.50
C PRO A 166 -21.84 -1.04 1.03
N VAL A 167 -20.64 -1.14 1.60
CA VAL A 167 -20.37 -1.18 3.04
C VAL A 167 -19.14 -0.31 3.33
N TYR A 168 -19.17 0.43 4.43
CA TYR A 168 -18.01 1.20 4.90
C TYR A 168 -17.23 0.37 5.91
N ILE A 169 -15.92 0.30 5.75
CA ILE A 169 -15.01 -0.33 6.71
C ILE A 169 -14.15 0.77 7.32
N ASN A 170 -14.24 0.92 8.64
CA ASN A 170 -13.39 1.80 9.43
C ASN A 170 -12.32 0.95 10.13
N SER A 171 -11.07 1.12 9.75
CA SER A 171 -9.91 0.47 10.37
C SER A 171 -8.76 1.44 10.44
N ASP A 172 -8.01 1.42 11.53
CA ASP A 172 -6.77 2.19 11.70
C ASP A 172 -6.95 3.71 11.41
N GLY A 173 -8.12 4.25 11.75
CA GLY A 173 -8.47 5.65 11.55
C GLY A 173 -8.88 6.02 10.12
N HIS A 174 -8.99 5.04 9.22
CA HIS A 174 -9.39 5.24 7.83
C HIS A 174 -10.74 4.60 7.54
N GLN A 175 -11.57 5.30 6.76
CA GLN A 175 -12.82 4.77 6.23
C GLN A 175 -12.66 4.41 4.76
N THR A 176 -12.98 3.18 4.41
CA THR A 176 -12.94 2.67 3.04
C THR A 176 -14.33 2.19 2.63
N LEU A 177 -14.78 2.57 1.44
CA LEU A 177 -15.99 2.01 0.84
C LEU A 177 -15.62 0.69 0.15
N ALA A 178 -16.22 -0.40 0.60
CA ALA A 178 -16.15 -1.72 -0.02
C ALA A 178 -17.51 -2.07 -0.65
N ARG A 179 -17.48 -2.83 -1.75
CA ARG A 179 -18.66 -3.48 -2.33
C ARG A 179 -18.46 -4.98 -2.23
N THR A 180 -19.51 -5.73 -1.86
CA THR A 180 -19.36 -7.16 -1.61
C THR A 180 -20.61 -7.94 -1.96
N GLN A 181 -20.43 -9.21 -2.34
CA GLN A 181 -21.47 -10.21 -2.46
C GLN A 181 -21.59 -11.07 -1.19
N GLN A 182 -20.74 -10.84 -0.21
CA GLN A 182 -20.77 -11.59 1.05
C GLN A 182 -22.01 -11.27 1.86
N LYS A 183 -22.49 -12.27 2.60
CA LYS A 183 -23.72 -12.13 3.40
C LYS A 183 -23.45 -11.63 4.81
N THR A 184 -22.20 -11.78 5.32
CA THR A 184 -21.87 -11.45 6.71
C THR A 184 -20.63 -10.55 6.78
N VAL A 185 -20.52 -9.83 7.89
CA VAL A 185 -19.35 -8.99 8.19
C VAL A 185 -18.06 -9.81 8.13
N GLY A 186 -18.04 -11.02 8.71
CA GLY A 186 -16.86 -11.90 8.66
C GLY A 186 -16.49 -12.31 7.22
N GLY A 187 -17.49 -12.61 6.39
CA GLY A 187 -17.27 -12.88 4.96
C GLY A 187 -16.64 -11.70 4.23
N LEU A 188 -17.13 -10.48 4.48
CA LEU A 188 -16.57 -9.25 3.92
C LEU A 188 -15.09 -9.04 4.36
N LEU A 189 -14.80 -9.20 5.65
CA LEU A 189 -13.45 -9.03 6.17
C LEU A 189 -12.49 -10.03 5.55
N ASN A 190 -12.90 -11.29 5.41
CA ASN A 190 -12.10 -12.33 4.74
C ASN A 190 -11.89 -12.02 3.25
N GLU A 191 -12.93 -11.55 2.54
CA GLU A 191 -12.83 -11.15 1.12
C GLU A 191 -11.83 -10.01 0.90
N ARG A 192 -11.66 -9.15 1.90
CA ARG A 192 -10.75 -7.99 1.86
C ARG A 192 -9.40 -8.25 2.53
N ASP A 193 -9.09 -9.51 2.87
CA ASP A 193 -7.85 -9.92 3.55
C ASP A 193 -7.60 -9.17 4.86
N VAL A 194 -8.69 -8.77 5.55
CA VAL A 194 -8.61 -8.09 6.84
C VAL A 194 -8.49 -9.12 7.95
N ALA A 195 -7.26 -9.45 8.32
CA ALA A 195 -7.00 -10.31 9.47
C ALA A 195 -7.30 -9.59 10.78
N LEU A 196 -7.94 -10.29 11.71
CA LEU A 196 -8.22 -9.83 13.07
C LEU A 196 -7.25 -10.49 14.04
N GLY A 197 -6.62 -9.69 14.89
CA GLY A 197 -5.81 -10.16 16.01
C GLY A 197 -6.70 -10.74 17.13
N PRO A 198 -6.10 -11.48 18.08
CA PRO A 198 -6.84 -12.17 19.15
C PRO A 198 -7.58 -11.22 20.10
N GLN A 199 -7.18 -9.96 20.17
CA GLN A 199 -7.78 -8.93 21.02
C GLN A 199 -8.55 -7.87 20.24
N ASP A 200 -8.56 -7.94 18.89
CA ASP A 200 -9.30 -7.02 18.05
C ASP A 200 -10.81 -7.21 18.25
N THR A 201 -11.55 -6.12 18.14
CA THR A 201 -13.00 -6.15 18.19
C THR A 201 -13.61 -5.56 16.93
N VAL A 202 -14.72 -6.14 16.50
CA VAL A 202 -15.45 -5.72 15.29
C VAL A 202 -16.90 -5.41 15.66
N SER A 203 -17.38 -4.29 15.21
CA SER A 203 -18.77 -3.87 15.37
C SER A 203 -19.36 -3.40 14.03
N PRO A 204 -20.50 -3.97 13.58
CA PRO A 204 -21.23 -5.09 14.16
C PRO A 204 -20.42 -6.40 14.16
N ALA A 205 -20.85 -7.37 14.97
CA ALA A 205 -20.16 -8.66 15.11
C ALA A 205 -19.99 -9.39 13.76
N VAL A 206 -18.95 -10.22 13.64
CA VAL A 206 -18.59 -10.92 12.39
C VAL A 206 -19.71 -11.76 11.78
N GLY A 207 -20.64 -12.28 12.60
CA GLY A 207 -21.82 -13.03 12.14
C GLY A 207 -22.99 -12.16 11.66
N THR A 208 -22.92 -10.84 11.78
CA THR A 208 -24.01 -9.94 11.40
C THR A 208 -24.21 -9.92 9.89
N THR A 209 -25.48 -9.99 9.45
CA THR A 209 -25.84 -9.88 8.04
C THR A 209 -25.55 -8.46 7.52
N ILE A 210 -24.94 -8.38 6.35
CA ILE A 210 -24.60 -7.12 5.69
C ILE A 210 -25.86 -6.46 5.13
N SER A 211 -25.94 -5.14 5.30
CA SER A 211 -26.91 -4.27 4.66
C SER A 211 -26.24 -3.08 3.97
N ALA A 212 -26.91 -2.53 2.97
CA ALA A 212 -26.37 -1.39 2.22
C ALA A 212 -26.14 -0.18 3.13
N GLY A 213 -24.96 0.44 3.02
CA GLY A 213 -24.56 1.59 3.83
C GLY A 213 -24.12 1.24 5.25
N MET A 214 -24.08 -0.05 5.62
CA MET A 214 -23.56 -0.48 6.92
C MET A 214 -22.13 0.02 7.11
N THR A 215 -21.79 0.42 8.34
CA THR A 215 -20.41 0.74 8.74
C THR A 215 -19.88 -0.37 9.65
N VAL A 216 -18.78 -0.99 9.25
CA VAL A 216 -18.04 -1.97 10.04
C VAL A 216 -16.87 -1.28 10.71
N GLN A 217 -16.88 -1.18 12.03
CA GLN A 217 -15.79 -0.60 12.83
C GLN A 217 -14.88 -1.71 13.34
N ILE A 218 -13.60 -1.61 13.04
CA ILE A 218 -12.55 -2.48 13.56
C ILE A 218 -11.73 -1.70 14.57
N ASN A 219 -11.65 -2.20 15.78
CA ASN A 219 -10.79 -1.65 16.82
C ASN A 219 -9.60 -2.59 17.01
N ARG A 220 -8.43 -2.13 16.57
CA ARG A 220 -7.17 -2.85 16.71
C ARG A 220 -6.64 -2.73 18.10
N VAL A 221 -6.27 -3.84 18.73
CA VAL A 221 -5.62 -3.85 20.05
C VAL A 221 -4.25 -4.51 19.93
N THR A 222 -3.21 -3.74 20.24
CA THR A 222 -1.83 -4.22 20.19
C THR A 222 -1.18 -4.01 21.56
N VAL A 223 -0.47 -5.02 22.05
CA VAL A 223 0.30 -4.96 23.28
C VAL A 223 1.78 -5.11 22.93
N VAL A 224 2.58 -4.11 23.30
CA VAL A 224 4.02 -4.06 23.02
C VAL A 224 4.80 -4.00 24.32
N MET A 225 5.93 -4.71 24.38
CA MET A 225 6.91 -4.56 25.45
C MET A 225 7.91 -3.48 25.04
N GLU A 226 8.02 -2.43 25.86
CA GLU A 226 8.93 -1.32 25.63
C GLU A 226 9.93 -1.18 26.78
N GLN A 227 11.19 -0.89 26.45
CA GLN A 227 12.22 -0.57 27.43
C GLN A 227 12.62 0.89 27.30
N GLN A 228 12.64 1.58 28.43
CA GLN A 228 13.04 2.97 28.54
C GLN A 228 14.27 3.07 29.45
N THR A 229 15.33 3.68 28.95
CA THR A 229 16.52 4.00 29.76
C THR A 229 16.46 5.44 30.19
N THR A 230 16.58 5.67 31.50
CA THR A 230 16.59 7.02 32.08
C THR A 230 17.90 7.24 32.83
N ALA A 231 18.51 8.40 32.68
CA ALA A 231 19.69 8.79 33.46
C ALA A 231 19.30 9.08 34.90
N ILE A 232 20.13 8.60 35.85
CA ILE A 232 20.05 8.94 37.26
C ILE A 232 21.13 10.00 37.51
N PRO A 233 20.78 11.25 37.84
CA PRO A 233 21.76 12.30 38.11
C PRO A 233 22.69 11.92 39.25
N HIS A 234 23.98 12.22 39.12
CA HIS A 234 24.91 12.07 40.22
C HIS A 234 24.82 13.22 41.20
N ALA A 235 25.09 12.93 42.46
CA ALA A 235 25.23 13.93 43.50
C ALA A 235 26.63 14.57 43.48
N THR A 236 26.74 15.80 44.00
CA THR A 236 28.03 16.45 44.25
C THR A 236 28.26 16.60 45.76
N GLN A 237 29.35 16.06 46.23
CA GLN A 237 29.81 16.24 47.62
C GLN A 237 30.96 17.25 47.64
N THR A 238 30.83 18.27 48.49
CA THR A 238 31.88 19.27 48.68
C THR A 238 32.64 18.95 49.97
N ILE A 239 33.97 18.91 49.90
CA ILE A 239 34.85 18.72 51.03
C ILE A 239 35.86 19.87 51.14
N SER A 240 36.16 20.29 52.35
CA SER A 240 37.14 21.35 52.62
C SER A 240 38.59 20.82 52.45
N ASN A 241 39.44 21.60 51.76
CA ASN A 241 40.85 21.27 51.61
C ASN A 241 41.73 22.46 52.09
N PRO A 242 42.45 22.27 53.25
CA PRO A 242 43.31 23.32 53.82
C PRO A 242 44.58 23.57 53.01
N ALA A 243 44.92 22.73 52.04
CA ALA A 243 46.07 22.92 51.15
C ALA A 243 45.75 23.84 49.96
N LEU A 244 44.45 24.02 49.60
CA LEU A 244 44.03 24.90 48.54
C LEU A 244 43.67 26.27 49.09
N THR A 245 44.02 27.30 48.33
CA THR A 245 43.66 28.69 48.71
C THR A 245 42.17 28.91 48.63
N ILE A 246 41.61 29.71 49.51
CA ILE A 246 40.20 30.13 49.50
C ILE A 246 39.77 30.56 48.11
N GLY A 247 38.57 30.11 47.68
CA GLY A 247 38.02 30.38 46.32
C GLY A 247 38.46 29.40 45.24
N VAL A 248 39.52 28.61 45.51
CA VAL A 248 39.94 27.58 44.53
C VAL A 248 39.13 26.29 44.76
N THR A 249 38.59 25.76 43.70
CA THR A 249 37.91 24.47 43.69
C THR A 249 38.70 23.47 42.82
N GLN A 250 38.78 22.22 43.30
CA GLN A 250 39.42 21.14 42.56
C GLN A 250 38.53 19.90 42.55
N VAL A 251 38.27 19.35 41.39
CA VAL A 251 37.50 18.08 41.30
C VAL A 251 38.45 16.94 41.70
N GLN A 252 38.16 16.28 42.81
CA GLN A 252 38.88 15.10 43.31
C GLN A 252 38.39 13.83 42.57
N THR A 253 37.07 13.68 42.50
CA THR A 253 36.44 12.57 41.80
C THR A 253 35.39 13.14 40.85
N PRO A 254 35.53 12.92 39.55
CA PRO A 254 34.49 13.34 38.58
C PRO A 254 33.21 12.50 38.84
N GLY A 255 32.08 13.19 38.86
CA GLY A 255 30.78 12.52 38.90
C GLY A 255 30.45 11.83 37.57
N ALA A 256 29.64 10.82 37.67
CA ALA A 256 29.08 10.17 36.48
C ALA A 256 27.62 9.77 36.74
N ASP A 257 26.75 10.09 35.81
CA ASP A 257 25.34 9.73 35.89
C ASP A 257 25.17 8.22 35.82
N GLY A 258 24.22 7.72 36.59
CA GLY A 258 23.76 6.36 36.54
C GLY A 258 22.76 6.13 35.44
N GLN A 259 22.34 4.90 35.28
CA GLN A 259 21.30 4.49 34.32
C GLN A 259 20.29 3.56 35.02
N GLN A 260 19.03 3.82 34.72
CA GLN A 260 17.93 2.98 35.16
C GLN A 260 17.18 2.52 33.91
N VAL A 261 16.90 1.25 33.82
CA VAL A 261 16.08 0.66 32.75
C VAL A 261 14.73 0.27 33.33
N SER A 262 13.67 0.78 32.72
CA SER A 262 12.29 0.44 33.05
C SER A 262 11.69 -0.32 31.88
N SER A 263 11.03 -1.45 32.13
CA SER A 263 10.30 -2.23 31.13
C SER A 263 8.81 -2.01 31.34
N TYR A 264 8.13 -1.67 30.25
CA TYR A 264 6.71 -1.39 30.26
C TYR A 264 5.96 -2.36 29.35
N ARG A 265 4.72 -2.67 29.71
CA ARG A 265 3.71 -3.24 28.84
C ARG A 265 2.83 -2.08 28.37
N VAL A 266 2.87 -1.78 27.07
CA VAL A 266 2.12 -0.66 26.49
C VAL A 266 0.96 -1.22 25.68
N HIS A 267 -0.25 -0.76 25.96
CA HIS A 267 -1.48 -1.13 25.29
C HIS A 267 -1.86 -0.03 24.29
N PHE A 268 -1.97 -0.40 23.04
CA PHE A 268 -2.43 0.50 21.97
C PHE A 268 -3.82 0.09 21.50
N GLN A 269 -4.66 1.07 21.20
CA GLN A 269 -5.91 0.89 20.48
C GLN A 269 -5.90 1.79 19.24
N ASN A 270 -6.07 1.18 18.07
CA ASN A 270 -5.99 1.87 16.78
C ASN A 270 -4.71 2.72 16.62
N GLY A 271 -3.58 2.20 17.09
CA GLY A 271 -2.28 2.88 17.03
C GLY A 271 -2.06 3.97 18.09
N VAL A 272 -3.06 4.25 18.96
CA VAL A 272 -2.96 5.23 20.05
C VAL A 272 -2.72 4.52 21.36
N GLU A 273 -1.69 4.94 22.11
CA GLU A 273 -1.42 4.43 23.45
C GLU A 273 -2.58 4.74 24.38
N GLN A 274 -3.13 3.70 25.02
CA GLN A 274 -4.23 3.80 25.98
C GLN A 274 -3.74 3.69 27.42
N SER A 275 -2.80 2.79 27.65
CA SER A 275 -2.21 2.59 28.98
C SER A 275 -0.80 2.04 28.88
N ARG A 276 -0.03 2.25 29.96
CA ARG A 276 1.34 1.79 30.12
C ARG A 276 1.52 1.24 31.51
N ASP A 277 1.78 -0.05 31.63
CA ASP A 277 2.01 -0.74 32.88
C ASP A 277 3.52 -0.94 33.12
N LEU A 278 4.06 -0.47 34.25
CA LEU A 278 5.43 -0.75 34.61
C LEU A 278 5.55 -2.21 35.08
N LEU A 279 6.36 -3.00 34.36
CA LEU A 279 6.59 -4.41 34.70
C LEU A 279 7.81 -4.60 35.57
N SER A 280 8.89 -3.89 35.29
CA SER A 280 10.12 -3.97 36.05
C SER A 280 10.93 -2.69 35.95
N GLN A 281 11.74 -2.41 36.95
CA GLN A 281 12.64 -1.28 36.98
C GLN A 281 13.94 -1.73 37.66
N ALA A 282 15.07 -1.47 37.04
CA ALA A 282 16.37 -1.84 37.56
C ALA A 282 17.41 -0.75 37.29
N VAL A 283 18.25 -0.49 38.29
CA VAL A 283 19.44 0.36 38.10
C VAL A 283 20.52 -0.51 37.47
N THR A 284 20.83 -0.25 36.22
CA THR A 284 21.86 -0.98 35.44
C THR A 284 23.25 -0.40 35.65
N LYS A 285 23.32 0.89 35.95
CA LYS A 285 24.58 1.58 36.34
C LYS A 285 24.27 2.53 37.48
N PRO A 286 24.85 2.32 38.69
CA PRO A 286 24.68 3.29 39.76
C PRO A 286 25.38 4.61 39.46
N PRO A 287 24.84 5.77 39.89
CA PRO A 287 25.52 7.05 39.77
C PRO A 287 26.79 7.10 40.63
N VAL A 288 27.81 7.78 40.16
CA VAL A 288 29.06 8.03 40.88
C VAL A 288 29.03 9.48 41.38
N THR A 289 29.07 9.68 42.69
CA THR A 289 29.08 11.01 43.29
C THR A 289 30.34 11.79 42.93
N ALA A 290 30.16 13.02 42.41
CA ALA A 290 31.26 13.96 42.27
C ALA A 290 31.81 14.40 43.64
N VAL A 291 33.12 14.41 43.83
CA VAL A 291 33.75 14.98 45.01
C VAL A 291 34.56 16.20 44.58
N VAL A 292 34.14 17.36 45.09
CA VAL A 292 34.78 18.65 44.80
C VAL A 292 35.41 19.19 46.07
N GLN A 293 36.74 19.43 46.03
CA GLN A 293 37.48 20.08 47.07
C GLN A 293 37.34 21.60 46.96
N VAL A 294 37.07 22.24 48.07
CA VAL A 294 37.00 23.70 48.18
C VAL A 294 38.11 24.16 49.10
N GLY A 295 38.93 25.05 48.62
CA GLY A 295 40.04 25.60 49.36
C GLY A 295 39.62 26.41 50.56
N THR A 296 40.31 26.15 51.69
CA THR A 296 40.12 26.90 52.96
C THR A 296 41.41 27.58 53.43
N LYS A 297 42.52 27.41 52.68
CA LYS A 297 43.80 28.06 53.02
C LYS A 297 43.68 29.55 52.81
N ILE A 298 43.92 30.31 53.81
CA ILE A 298 44.02 31.76 53.72
C ILE A 298 45.44 32.09 53.29
N ASP A 299 45.60 32.78 52.16
CA ASP A 299 46.89 33.26 51.70
C ASP A 299 47.23 34.62 52.39
N LEU A 300 47.94 34.51 53.46
CA LEU A 300 48.34 35.71 54.23
C LEU A 300 49.33 36.61 53.49
N SER A 301 49.88 36.15 52.33
CA SER A 301 50.74 37.00 51.46
C SER A 301 49.90 37.82 50.44
N ALA A 302 48.60 37.54 50.32
CA ALA A 302 47.72 38.31 49.47
C ALA A 302 47.50 39.74 50.02
N ASN A 303 47.19 40.66 49.14
CA ASN A 303 46.80 42.04 49.55
C ASN A 303 45.64 41.97 50.57
N PRO A 304 45.76 42.62 51.72
CA PRO A 304 44.75 42.54 52.79
C PRO A 304 43.32 42.86 52.30
N VAL A 305 43.16 43.75 51.34
CA VAL A 305 41.87 44.09 50.74
C VAL A 305 41.27 42.90 49.97
N GLN A 306 42.07 42.21 49.14
CA GLN A 306 41.64 41.02 48.41
C GLN A 306 41.27 39.90 49.36
N LEU A 307 42.06 39.68 50.37
CA LEU A 307 41.80 38.69 51.42
C LEU A 307 40.49 39.01 52.15
N GLY A 308 40.30 40.25 52.52
CA GLY A 308 39.05 40.72 53.16
C GLY A 308 37.84 40.53 52.25
N GLN A 309 37.97 40.78 50.96
CA GLN A 309 36.88 40.59 49.98
C GLN A 309 36.53 39.13 49.81
N GLU A 310 37.51 38.25 49.69
CA GLU A 310 37.29 36.81 49.61
C GLU A 310 36.61 36.22 50.84
N MET A 311 37.04 36.64 52.03
CA MET A 311 36.45 36.24 53.30
C MET A 311 35.01 36.74 53.46
N ALA A 312 34.70 37.96 52.99
CA ALA A 312 33.37 38.52 52.99
C ALA A 312 32.46 37.79 52.02
N ALA A 313 32.94 37.49 50.83
CA ALA A 313 32.22 36.73 49.79
C ALA A 313 31.80 35.33 50.28
N GLN A 314 32.62 34.65 51.02
CA GLN A 314 32.30 33.34 51.66
C GLN A 314 31.13 33.41 52.63
N ARG A 315 30.91 34.54 53.25
CA ARG A 315 29.77 34.81 54.15
C ARG A 315 28.57 35.37 53.40
N GLY A 316 28.65 35.45 52.07
CA GLY A 316 27.59 36.02 51.25
C GLY A 316 27.59 37.56 51.24
N TRP A 317 28.61 38.21 51.82
CA TRP A 317 28.71 39.66 51.89
C TRP A 317 29.34 40.21 50.60
N VAL A 318 28.51 40.36 49.57
CA VAL A 318 28.91 40.85 48.27
C VAL A 318 28.25 42.18 47.92
N GLY A 319 28.73 42.89 46.89
CA GLY A 319 28.13 44.14 46.42
C GLY A 319 28.16 45.23 47.51
N SER A 320 27.04 45.80 47.87
CA SER A 320 26.91 46.91 48.84
C SER A 320 27.37 46.54 50.27
N GLN A 321 27.22 45.26 50.67
CA GLN A 321 27.70 44.75 51.94
C GLN A 321 29.23 44.76 52.01
N TRP A 322 29.88 44.28 50.93
CA TRP A 322 31.32 44.35 50.82
C TRP A 322 31.78 45.83 50.82
N THR A 323 31.14 46.72 50.10
CA THR A 323 31.51 48.14 50.04
C THR A 323 31.44 48.80 51.41
N ALA A 324 30.40 48.50 52.20
CA ALA A 324 30.28 48.97 53.56
C ALA A 324 31.39 48.44 54.48
N LEU A 325 31.72 47.13 54.40
CA LEU A 325 32.79 46.52 55.16
C LEU A 325 34.17 47.10 54.76
N TYR A 326 34.38 47.31 53.46
CA TYR A 326 35.60 47.93 52.92
C TYR A 326 35.82 49.31 53.48
N GLN A 327 34.76 50.18 53.44
CA GLN A 327 34.83 51.53 53.97
C GLN A 327 35.06 51.59 55.47
N LEU A 328 34.41 50.65 56.22
CA LEU A 328 34.65 50.56 57.63
C LEU A 328 36.09 50.23 57.96
N TRP A 329 36.69 49.21 57.31
CA TRP A 329 38.05 48.81 57.57
C TRP A 329 39.08 49.81 57.04
N MET A 330 38.81 50.56 55.98
CA MET A 330 39.62 51.68 55.55
C MET A 330 39.65 52.77 56.60
N HIS A 331 38.55 53.02 57.30
CA HIS A 331 38.47 54.05 58.32
C HIS A 331 39.15 53.61 59.62
N GLU A 332 39.04 52.33 59.99
CA GLU A 332 39.56 51.85 61.26
C GLU A 332 41.05 51.48 61.23
N SER A 333 41.55 50.87 60.16
CA SER A 333 42.92 50.32 60.12
C SER A 333 43.70 50.69 58.86
N GLY A 334 43.08 51.31 57.86
CA GLY A 334 43.72 51.59 56.57
C GLY A 334 44.10 50.32 55.83
N TRP A 335 43.50 49.09 56.19
CA TRP A 335 43.84 47.81 55.65
C TRP A 335 45.29 47.33 55.95
N ASN A 336 45.88 47.79 57.03
CA ASN A 336 47.19 47.35 57.55
C ASN A 336 47.02 46.22 58.57
#